data_bb8ad53f5f41b8191add89e9ae9867a0
#
_entry.id   bb8ad53f5f41b8191add89e9ae9867a0
#
_cell.length_a   1.000
_cell.length_b   1.000
_cell.length_c   1.000
_cell.angle_alpha   90.00
_cell.angle_beta   90.00
_cell.angle_gamma   90.00
#
_symmetry.space_group_name_H-M   'P 1'
#
loop_
_entity.id
_entity.type
_entity.pdbx_description
1 polymer ?
#
loop_
_entity_poly.entity_id
_entity_poly.type
_entity_poly.pdbx_seq_one_letter_code
_entity_poly.pdbx_strand_id
1 'polypeptide(L)'
;MMKKALWMMGLWMMVGLRALPMQAQQLKFGEDKKFKIVQFTDVHWIADSLASDEAGERMNEVLDAENPDLVIFTGDVIFGKPADKSMRCALQPVIKRSIPFAVTFGNHDDEQGMTRKELYEFIKEMPGNLTSTVEGISGVTNFILPVKASDGGKDAALLYVFDSNAYSTLKHLKGYGWIKHDQVQWYLNESKKFTEANGGTPLTALSFFHIPLPEYHEAVNNEGSFLIGIRKEEACNQEINTGLFAAMQEAGDVLGIFVGHDHVNDYAVSWKGIMLCYGRYTGGKTVYHDIPGGNGARVIELTEGVRQFRSWIRLKDGQVINDFTYPSEWIK
;
A
#
# COMPACT_ATOMS: atom_id res chain seq x y z
N MET A 1 56.29 -48.73 -35.90
CA MET A 1 55.70 -48.47 -34.56
C MET A 1 54.87 -47.24 -34.65
N MET A 2 53.53 -47.34 -34.82
CA MET A 2 52.60 -46.27 -34.91
C MET A 2 51.84 -46.18 -33.60
N LYS A 3 51.98 -45.04 -32.87
CA LYS A 3 51.22 -44.73 -31.66
C LYS A 3 49.86 -44.09 -32.06
N LYS A 4 48.75 -44.76 -31.75
CA LYS A 4 47.40 -44.25 -31.88
C LYS A 4 47.10 -43.33 -30.70
N ALA A 5 46.80 -42.06 -30.96
CA ALA A 5 46.28 -41.13 -29.97
C ALA A 5 44.75 -41.25 -29.90
N LEU A 6 44.23 -41.53 -28.71
CA LEU A 6 42.80 -41.64 -28.40
C LEU A 6 42.33 -40.24 -27.98
N TRP A 7 41.43 -39.64 -28.75
CA TRP A 7 40.74 -38.40 -28.37
C TRP A 7 39.48 -38.77 -27.57
N MET A 8 39.42 -38.42 -26.29
CA MET A 8 38.20 -38.47 -25.50
C MET A 8 37.46 -37.16 -25.69
N MET A 9 36.32 -37.18 -26.39
CA MET A 9 35.34 -36.08 -26.41
C MET A 9 34.53 -36.10 -25.12
N GLY A 10 34.80 -35.18 -24.21
CA GLY A 10 33.95 -34.93 -23.04
C GLY A 10 32.69 -34.23 -23.46
N LEU A 11 31.55 -34.90 -23.33
CA LEU A 11 30.19 -34.33 -23.54
C LEU A 11 29.82 -33.52 -22.29
N TRP A 12 29.89 -32.19 -22.35
CA TRP A 12 29.34 -31.31 -21.31
C TRP A 12 27.82 -31.27 -21.47
N MET A 13 27.10 -31.95 -20.57
CA MET A 13 25.66 -31.77 -20.39
C MET A 13 25.45 -30.41 -19.71
N MET A 14 25.04 -29.40 -20.48
CA MET A 14 24.46 -28.20 -19.92
C MET A 14 23.07 -28.55 -19.35
N VAL A 15 23.00 -28.72 -18.04
CA VAL A 15 21.73 -28.77 -17.32
C VAL A 15 21.21 -27.33 -17.30
N GLY A 16 20.33 -26.99 -18.23
CA GLY A 16 19.61 -25.74 -18.21
C GLY A 16 18.68 -25.73 -16.99
N LEU A 17 19.04 -25.00 -15.94
CA LEU A 17 18.07 -24.64 -14.90
C LEU A 17 16.95 -23.83 -15.58
N ARG A 18 15.84 -24.49 -15.88
CA ARG A 18 14.59 -23.77 -16.16
C ARG A 18 14.16 -23.16 -14.83
N ALA A 19 14.24 -21.85 -14.70
CA ALA A 19 13.52 -21.12 -13.66
C ALA A 19 12.05 -21.51 -13.78
N LEU A 20 11.52 -22.20 -12.78
CA LEU A 20 10.08 -22.39 -12.65
C LEU A 20 9.44 -21.00 -12.57
N PRO A 21 8.30 -20.77 -13.25
CA PRO A 21 7.59 -19.52 -13.08
C PRO A 21 7.32 -19.36 -11.58
N MET A 22 7.76 -18.23 -11.01
CA MET A 22 7.49 -17.90 -9.61
C MET A 22 5.97 -17.77 -9.51
N GLN A 23 5.34 -18.78 -8.91
CA GLN A 23 3.91 -18.79 -8.67
C GLN A 23 3.62 -17.54 -7.84
N ALA A 24 2.71 -16.68 -8.29
CA ALA A 24 2.35 -15.47 -7.55
C ALA A 24 2.08 -15.87 -6.10
N GLN A 25 2.83 -15.29 -5.17
CA GLN A 25 2.75 -15.63 -3.75
C GLN A 25 1.34 -15.31 -3.26
N GLN A 26 0.56 -16.33 -2.94
CA GLN A 26 -0.79 -16.18 -2.47
C GLN A 26 -0.79 -15.66 -1.04
N LEU A 27 -1.40 -14.52 -0.80
CA LEU A 27 -1.58 -13.97 0.54
C LEU A 27 -2.56 -14.85 1.32
N LYS A 28 -2.21 -15.18 2.57
CA LYS A 28 -3.07 -15.95 3.47
C LYS A 28 -2.79 -15.62 4.93
N PHE A 29 -3.79 -15.78 5.77
CA PHE A 29 -3.60 -15.71 7.22
C PHE A 29 -2.60 -16.76 7.71
N GLY A 30 -1.80 -16.39 8.71
CA GLY A 30 -0.90 -17.30 9.40
C GLY A 30 -1.64 -18.39 10.18
N GLU A 31 -0.91 -19.37 10.74
CA GLU A 31 -1.48 -20.40 11.61
C GLU A 31 -2.07 -19.81 12.89
N ASP A 32 -1.56 -18.67 13.34
CA ASP A 32 -2.06 -17.86 14.46
C ASP A 32 -3.30 -17.04 14.10
N LYS A 33 -3.81 -17.19 12.87
CA LYS A 33 -4.94 -16.45 12.32
C LYS A 33 -4.75 -14.95 12.23
N LYS A 34 -3.50 -14.50 12.12
CA LYS A 34 -3.14 -13.10 11.93
C LYS A 34 -2.65 -12.86 10.52
N PHE A 35 -2.84 -11.62 10.05
CA PHE A 35 -2.26 -11.11 8.81
C PHE A 35 -1.82 -9.67 9.04
N LYS A 36 -0.52 -9.44 8.96
CA LYS A 36 0.09 -8.17 9.30
C LYS A 36 0.55 -7.42 8.05
N ILE A 37 0.13 -6.18 7.93
CA ILE A 37 0.48 -5.27 6.84
C ILE A 37 1.30 -4.11 7.41
N VAL A 38 2.39 -3.76 6.75
CA VAL A 38 3.11 -2.50 6.97
C VAL A 38 2.78 -1.57 5.82
N GLN A 39 2.29 -0.37 6.14
CA GLN A 39 2.11 0.72 5.19
C GLN A 39 3.31 1.66 5.26
N PHE A 40 4.07 1.72 4.18
CA PHE A 40 5.02 2.80 3.92
C PHE A 40 4.37 3.83 3.00
N THR A 41 4.58 5.11 3.29
CA THR A 41 4.05 6.21 2.50
C THR A 41 5.03 7.37 2.49
N ASP A 42 5.00 8.19 1.45
CA ASP A 42 5.79 9.42 1.39
C ASP A 42 7.28 9.14 1.68
N VAL A 43 7.83 8.15 1.00
CA VAL A 43 9.22 7.73 1.13
C VAL A 43 10.14 8.76 0.47
N HIS A 44 9.69 9.35 -0.64
CA HIS A 44 10.39 10.39 -1.40
C HIS A 44 11.85 10.05 -1.69
N TRP A 45 12.09 8.83 -2.14
CA TRP A 45 13.45 8.34 -2.39
C TRP A 45 14.14 9.08 -3.52
N ILE A 46 15.37 9.53 -3.28
CA ILE A 46 16.27 10.11 -4.26
C ILE A 46 17.49 9.20 -4.37
N ALA A 47 17.72 8.61 -5.54
CA ALA A 47 18.88 7.75 -5.77
C ALA A 47 20.20 8.54 -5.59
N ASP A 48 21.22 7.86 -5.04
CA ASP A 48 22.55 8.43 -4.77
C ASP A 48 22.56 9.65 -3.83
N SER A 49 21.50 9.86 -3.06
CA SER A 49 21.39 10.95 -2.10
C SER A 49 21.40 10.44 -0.66
N LEU A 50 22.32 10.96 0.15
CA LEU A 50 22.34 10.70 1.59
C LEU A 50 21.06 11.18 2.31
N ALA A 51 20.28 12.04 1.67
CA ALA A 51 19.00 12.49 2.23
C ALA A 51 17.97 11.34 2.32
N SER A 52 18.15 10.26 1.54
CA SER A 52 17.28 9.08 1.56
C SER A 52 17.72 8.00 2.57
N ASP A 53 18.90 8.11 3.15
CA ASP A 53 19.46 7.09 4.04
C ASP A 53 18.56 6.85 5.26
N GLU A 54 18.04 7.93 5.85
CA GLU A 54 17.13 7.87 7.01
C GLU A 54 15.83 7.12 6.69
N ALA A 55 15.27 7.26 5.49
CA ALA A 55 14.12 6.48 5.03
C ALA A 55 14.48 4.99 4.94
N GLY A 56 15.65 4.68 4.36
CA GLY A 56 16.16 3.31 4.27
C GLY A 56 16.40 2.65 5.63
N GLU A 57 17.00 3.37 6.56
CA GLU A 57 17.19 2.91 7.94
C GLU A 57 15.85 2.63 8.62
N ARG A 58 14.90 3.57 8.50
CA ARG A 58 13.56 3.42 9.07
C ARG A 58 12.81 2.22 8.51
N MET A 59 12.80 2.04 7.19
CA MET A 59 12.16 0.88 6.58
C MET A 59 12.78 -0.43 7.09
N ASN A 60 14.10 -0.51 7.17
CA ASN A 60 14.77 -1.70 7.69
C ASN A 60 14.39 -2.00 9.16
N GLU A 61 14.44 -0.99 10.04
CA GLU A 61 14.05 -1.15 11.45
C GLU A 61 12.58 -1.62 11.61
N VAL A 62 11.66 -1.03 10.84
CA VAL A 62 10.25 -1.41 10.88
C VAL A 62 10.05 -2.84 10.39
N LEU A 63 10.66 -3.22 9.27
CA LEU A 63 10.53 -4.57 8.71
C LEU A 63 11.11 -5.63 9.65
N ASP A 64 12.24 -5.35 10.29
CA ASP A 64 12.88 -6.28 11.24
C ASP A 64 12.05 -6.42 12.54
N ALA A 65 11.43 -5.34 13.01
CA ALA A 65 10.61 -5.36 14.20
C ALA A 65 9.22 -5.99 13.98
N GLU A 66 8.60 -5.75 12.81
CA GLU A 66 7.23 -6.16 12.56
C GLU A 66 7.11 -7.51 11.84
N ASN A 67 8.10 -7.89 11.03
CA ASN A 67 8.06 -9.11 10.19
C ASN A 67 6.69 -9.28 9.51
N PRO A 68 6.27 -8.33 8.62
CA PRO A 68 4.93 -8.33 8.06
C PRO A 68 4.73 -9.39 6.98
N ASP A 69 3.47 -9.80 6.79
CA ASP A 69 3.06 -10.69 5.69
C ASP A 69 2.96 -9.95 4.35
N LEU A 70 2.77 -8.63 4.40
CA LEU A 70 2.64 -7.76 3.23
C LEU A 70 3.13 -6.34 3.54
N VAL A 71 3.75 -5.71 2.56
CA VAL A 71 4.02 -4.28 2.59
C VAL A 71 3.20 -3.59 1.50
N ILE A 72 2.52 -2.48 1.85
CA ILE A 72 1.85 -1.62 0.87
C ILE A 72 2.49 -0.24 0.90
N PHE A 73 2.99 0.19 -0.26
CA PHE A 73 3.45 1.56 -0.47
C PHE A 73 2.27 2.39 -0.98
N THR A 74 1.85 3.38 -0.20
CA THR A 74 0.71 4.24 -0.53
C THR A 74 1.14 5.57 -1.13
N GLY A 75 2.02 5.51 -2.12
CA GLY A 75 2.39 6.64 -2.97
C GLY A 75 3.55 7.49 -2.48
N ASP A 76 3.97 8.39 -3.35
CA ASP A 76 5.14 9.26 -3.20
C ASP A 76 6.38 8.46 -2.77
N VAL A 77 6.58 7.34 -3.48
CA VAL A 77 7.70 6.42 -3.23
C VAL A 77 9.03 7.07 -3.64
N ILE A 78 9.01 7.84 -4.74
CA ILE A 78 10.20 8.49 -5.28
C ILE A 78 10.03 10.00 -5.44
N PHE A 79 11.15 10.73 -5.27
CA PHE A 79 11.23 12.18 -5.47
C PHE A 79 12.50 12.59 -6.21
N GLY A 80 13.17 11.66 -6.88
CA GLY A 80 14.44 11.92 -7.56
C GLY A 80 14.64 11.16 -8.86
N LYS A 81 15.38 11.81 -9.77
CA LYS A 81 15.82 11.24 -11.05
C LYS A 81 17.14 10.51 -10.90
N PRO A 82 17.37 9.42 -11.66
CA PRO A 82 16.42 8.78 -12.55
C PRO A 82 15.38 7.95 -11.77
N ALA A 83 14.14 7.95 -12.27
CA ALA A 83 12.99 7.35 -11.59
C ALA A 83 13.15 5.85 -11.33
N ASP A 84 13.62 5.10 -12.32
CA ASP A 84 13.86 3.65 -12.24
C ASP A 84 14.87 3.29 -11.14
N LYS A 85 15.96 4.05 -11.02
CA LYS A 85 16.97 3.84 -9.99
C LYS A 85 16.41 4.17 -8.61
N SER A 86 15.73 5.31 -8.47
CA SER A 86 15.10 5.72 -7.21
C SER A 86 14.07 4.68 -6.74
N MET A 87 13.19 4.21 -7.64
CA MET A 87 12.19 3.19 -7.35
C MET A 87 12.83 1.86 -6.94
N ARG A 88 13.85 1.41 -7.66
CA ARG A 88 14.60 0.19 -7.31
C ARG A 88 15.22 0.29 -5.92
N CYS A 89 15.80 1.42 -5.58
CA CYS A 89 16.42 1.64 -4.27
C CYS A 89 15.36 1.65 -3.14
N ALA A 90 14.26 2.35 -3.34
CA ALA A 90 13.17 2.44 -2.36
C ALA A 90 12.56 1.06 -2.06
N LEU A 91 12.45 0.18 -3.05
CA LEU A 91 11.86 -1.16 -2.90
C LEU A 91 12.85 -2.23 -2.42
N GLN A 92 14.18 -1.94 -2.40
CA GLN A 92 15.20 -2.90 -1.98
C GLN A 92 14.99 -3.52 -0.57
N PRO A 93 14.57 -2.76 0.46
CA PRO A 93 14.39 -3.33 1.79
C PRO A 93 13.40 -4.51 1.84
N VAL A 94 12.29 -4.42 1.10
CA VAL A 94 11.28 -5.48 1.02
C VAL A 94 11.73 -6.63 0.12
N ILE A 95 12.33 -6.32 -1.03
CA ILE A 95 12.83 -7.34 -1.98
C ILE A 95 13.90 -8.22 -1.32
N LYS A 96 14.87 -7.63 -0.61
CA LYS A 96 15.94 -8.37 0.07
C LYS A 96 15.43 -9.35 1.14
N ARG A 97 14.28 -9.04 1.75
CA ARG A 97 13.64 -9.90 2.76
C ARG A 97 12.65 -10.89 2.16
N SER A 98 12.45 -10.84 0.83
CA SER A 98 11.43 -11.64 0.14
C SER A 98 10.02 -11.43 0.70
N ILE A 99 9.73 -10.23 1.20
CA ILE A 99 8.40 -9.85 1.69
C ILE A 99 7.55 -9.45 0.49
N PRO A 100 6.34 -10.00 0.32
CA PRO A 100 5.39 -9.53 -0.69
C PRO A 100 5.10 -8.05 -0.54
N PHE A 101 5.00 -7.33 -1.64
CA PHE A 101 4.67 -5.92 -1.58
C PHE A 101 3.77 -5.48 -2.74
N ALA A 102 3.06 -4.38 -2.53
CA ALA A 102 2.27 -3.71 -3.54
C ALA A 102 2.51 -2.20 -3.49
N VAL A 103 2.33 -1.52 -4.61
CA VAL A 103 2.52 -0.08 -4.75
C VAL A 103 1.29 0.55 -5.37
N THR A 104 0.78 1.63 -4.79
CA THR A 104 -0.01 2.62 -5.51
C THR A 104 0.77 3.92 -5.60
N PHE A 105 0.60 4.68 -6.70
CA PHE A 105 1.40 5.87 -6.93
C PHE A 105 0.78 7.11 -6.28
N GLY A 106 1.63 7.99 -5.77
CA GLY A 106 1.30 9.34 -5.32
C GLY A 106 1.43 10.37 -6.45
N ASN A 107 1.30 11.65 -6.13
CA ASN A 107 1.36 12.72 -7.13
C ASN A 107 2.79 13.04 -7.58
N HIS A 108 3.81 12.70 -6.80
CA HIS A 108 5.20 12.96 -7.14
C HIS A 108 5.90 11.84 -7.92
N ASP A 109 5.35 10.63 -7.94
CA ASP A 109 6.04 9.49 -8.54
C ASP A 109 6.28 9.67 -10.05
N ASP A 110 5.34 10.22 -10.80
CA ASP A 110 5.46 10.43 -12.25
C ASP A 110 6.08 11.78 -12.66
N GLU A 111 6.52 12.59 -11.70
CA GLU A 111 7.30 13.80 -11.96
C GLU A 111 8.78 13.53 -12.25
N GLN A 112 9.26 12.31 -12.02
CA GLN A 112 10.67 11.95 -12.03
C GLN A 112 11.17 11.44 -13.40
N GLY A 113 10.38 11.65 -14.45
CA GLY A 113 10.78 11.35 -15.84
C GLY A 113 10.30 10.02 -16.39
N MET A 114 9.49 9.28 -15.63
CA MET A 114 8.71 8.13 -16.09
C MET A 114 7.24 8.38 -15.79
N THR A 115 6.38 8.04 -16.73
CA THR A 115 4.93 8.05 -16.51
C THR A 115 4.51 6.95 -15.52
N ARG A 116 3.33 7.07 -14.90
CA ARG A 116 2.78 6.02 -14.01
C ARG A 116 2.74 4.64 -14.69
N LYS A 117 2.41 4.60 -15.99
CA LYS A 117 2.41 3.36 -16.77
C LYS A 117 3.82 2.78 -16.92
N GLU A 118 4.81 3.60 -17.23
CA GLU A 118 6.21 3.15 -17.33
C GLU A 118 6.76 2.68 -15.98
N LEU A 119 6.39 3.35 -14.88
CA LEU A 119 6.73 2.91 -13.52
C LEU A 119 6.08 1.56 -13.20
N TYR A 120 4.81 1.37 -13.54
CA TYR A 120 4.13 0.08 -13.36
C TYR A 120 4.82 -1.03 -14.17
N GLU A 121 5.10 -0.80 -15.47
CA GLU A 121 5.82 -1.77 -16.31
C GLU A 121 7.22 -2.09 -15.75
N PHE A 122 7.87 -1.12 -15.11
CA PHE A 122 9.17 -1.31 -14.48
C PHE A 122 9.10 -2.17 -13.21
N ILE A 123 8.10 -1.95 -12.36
CA ILE A 123 8.00 -2.68 -11.07
C ILE A 123 7.32 -4.04 -11.18
N LYS A 124 6.47 -4.28 -12.17
CA LYS A 124 5.63 -5.49 -12.26
C LYS A 124 6.40 -6.80 -12.25
N GLU A 125 7.63 -6.79 -12.76
CA GLU A 125 8.50 -7.97 -12.82
C GLU A 125 9.46 -8.09 -11.62
N MET A 126 9.35 -7.17 -10.63
CA MET A 126 10.20 -7.22 -9.46
C MET A 126 9.81 -8.38 -8.53
N PRO A 127 10.78 -9.10 -7.95
CA PRO A 127 10.49 -10.22 -7.05
C PRO A 127 9.61 -9.79 -5.86
N GLY A 128 8.53 -10.51 -5.63
CA GLY A 128 7.60 -10.25 -4.53
C GLY A 128 6.56 -9.16 -4.81
N ASN A 129 6.61 -8.51 -5.98
CA ASN A 129 5.64 -7.48 -6.33
C ASN A 129 4.26 -8.09 -6.67
N LEU A 130 3.22 -7.57 -6.05
CA LEU A 130 1.81 -7.93 -6.24
C LEU A 130 1.00 -6.79 -6.89
N THR A 131 1.65 -5.67 -7.22
CA THR A 131 0.99 -4.55 -7.90
C THR A 131 0.42 -5.01 -9.24
N SER A 132 -0.82 -4.68 -9.48
CA SER A 132 -1.53 -5.02 -10.71
C SER A 132 -2.27 -3.80 -11.26
N THR A 133 -2.93 -3.97 -12.38
CA THR A 133 -3.73 -2.94 -13.04
C THR A 133 -5.02 -3.54 -13.58
N VAL A 134 -6.06 -2.73 -13.63
CA VAL A 134 -7.32 -3.06 -14.32
C VAL A 134 -7.39 -2.24 -15.59
N GLU A 135 -7.47 -2.91 -16.73
CA GLU A 135 -7.59 -2.22 -18.01
C GLU A 135 -8.98 -1.57 -18.19
N GLY A 136 -9.01 -0.44 -18.88
CA GLY A 136 -10.26 0.23 -19.25
C GLY A 136 -10.86 1.12 -18.16
N ILE A 137 -10.20 1.32 -17.03
CA ILE A 137 -10.57 2.30 -16.01
C ILE A 137 -9.47 3.33 -15.81
N SER A 138 -9.81 4.48 -15.22
CA SER A 138 -8.88 5.56 -14.91
C SER A 138 -7.83 5.13 -13.89
N GLY A 139 -6.64 5.74 -13.97
CA GLY A 139 -5.49 5.39 -13.12
C GLY A 139 -4.75 4.15 -13.62
N VAL A 140 -3.68 3.77 -12.95
CA VAL A 140 -2.81 2.65 -13.33
C VAL A 140 -2.84 1.54 -12.27
N THR A 141 -2.68 1.89 -10.99
CA THR A 141 -2.56 0.93 -9.90
C THR A 141 -3.90 0.69 -9.18
N ASN A 142 -4.88 0.16 -9.93
CA ASN A 142 -6.16 -0.28 -9.35
C ASN A 142 -6.20 -1.81 -9.34
N PHE A 143 -6.32 -2.41 -8.16
CA PHE A 143 -6.36 -3.87 -8.02
C PHE A 143 -6.89 -4.29 -6.67
N ILE A 144 -7.14 -5.60 -6.51
CA ILE A 144 -7.58 -6.22 -5.27
C ILE A 144 -6.57 -7.30 -4.91
N LEU A 145 -6.21 -7.36 -3.63
CA LEU A 145 -5.42 -8.46 -3.06
C LEU A 145 -6.32 -9.25 -2.11
N PRO A 146 -6.85 -10.39 -2.54
CA PRO A 146 -7.54 -11.30 -1.64
C PRO A 146 -6.56 -11.97 -0.68
N VAL A 147 -6.93 -12.02 0.60
CA VAL A 147 -6.20 -12.75 1.64
C VAL A 147 -6.99 -14.02 1.97
N LYS A 148 -6.39 -15.18 1.71
CA LYS A 148 -6.98 -16.48 1.97
C LYS A 148 -7.06 -16.78 3.47
N ALA A 149 -8.02 -17.60 3.87
CA ALA A 149 -8.06 -18.20 5.19
C ALA A 149 -6.76 -18.98 5.49
N SER A 150 -6.45 -19.18 6.75
CA SER A 150 -5.22 -19.85 7.21
C SER A 150 -5.08 -21.30 6.68
N ASP A 151 -6.19 -21.95 6.36
CA ASP A 151 -6.22 -23.26 5.70
C ASP A 151 -5.96 -23.19 4.18
N GLY A 152 -5.85 -21.98 3.61
CA GLY A 152 -5.67 -21.75 2.18
C GLY A 152 -6.92 -21.93 1.33
N GLY A 153 -8.07 -22.12 1.93
CA GLY A 153 -9.34 -22.35 1.24
C GLY A 153 -9.94 -21.09 0.60
N LYS A 154 -10.99 -20.54 1.21
CA LYS A 154 -11.69 -19.38 0.70
C LYS A 154 -10.98 -18.05 1.01
N ASP A 155 -11.39 -16.98 0.34
CA ASP A 155 -11.02 -15.62 0.71
C ASP A 155 -11.60 -15.27 2.08
N ALA A 156 -10.81 -14.64 2.94
CA ALA A 156 -11.19 -14.28 4.29
C ALA A 156 -11.10 -12.76 4.55
N ALA A 157 -10.31 -12.04 3.75
CA ALA A 157 -10.26 -10.58 3.73
C ALA A 157 -9.92 -10.06 2.34
N LEU A 158 -10.17 -8.77 2.09
CA LEU A 158 -9.88 -8.09 0.83
C LEU A 158 -9.10 -6.80 1.09
N LEU A 159 -8.12 -6.51 0.23
CA LEU A 159 -7.39 -5.26 0.23
C LEU A 159 -7.61 -4.58 -1.12
N TYR A 160 -8.39 -3.50 -1.12
CA TYR A 160 -8.62 -2.68 -2.32
C TYR A 160 -7.52 -1.64 -2.43
N VAL A 161 -6.86 -1.59 -3.55
CA VAL A 161 -5.85 -0.58 -3.86
C VAL A 161 -6.32 0.26 -5.04
N PHE A 162 -6.31 1.59 -4.86
CA PHE A 162 -6.72 2.53 -5.90
C PHE A 162 -5.56 3.46 -6.28
N ASP A 163 -5.51 3.82 -7.54
CA ASP A 163 -4.77 4.98 -8.01
C ASP A 163 -5.62 6.23 -7.79
N SER A 164 -5.24 7.08 -6.84
CA SER A 164 -5.94 8.35 -6.57
C SER A 164 -5.65 9.43 -7.62
N ASN A 165 -4.87 9.09 -8.65
CA ASN A 165 -4.32 9.99 -9.64
C ASN A 165 -3.34 11.02 -9.04
N ALA A 166 -2.85 12.00 -9.82
CA ALA A 166 -1.89 12.99 -9.35
C ALA A 166 -2.55 14.38 -9.19
N TYR A 167 -2.71 15.08 -10.28
CA TYR A 167 -3.29 16.42 -10.31
C TYR A 167 -4.54 16.47 -11.20
N SER A 168 -5.36 17.50 -10.99
CA SER A 168 -6.53 17.75 -11.81
C SER A 168 -6.15 17.95 -13.28
N THR A 169 -6.83 17.25 -14.17
CA THR A 169 -6.69 17.42 -15.62
C THR A 169 -7.70 18.42 -16.20
N LEU A 170 -8.58 18.97 -15.36
CA LEU A 170 -9.59 19.96 -15.75
C LEU A 170 -9.00 21.36 -15.72
N LYS A 171 -8.99 22.08 -16.84
CA LYS A 171 -8.34 23.40 -16.96
C LYS A 171 -8.88 24.46 -16.00
N HIS A 172 -10.13 24.34 -15.57
CA HIS A 172 -10.80 25.27 -14.68
C HIS A 172 -10.73 24.89 -13.20
N LEU A 173 -10.19 23.72 -12.89
CA LEU A 173 -10.04 23.21 -11.54
C LEU A 173 -8.56 22.90 -11.30
N LYS A 174 -7.97 23.63 -10.36
CA LYS A 174 -6.59 23.39 -9.93
C LYS A 174 -6.61 22.48 -8.70
N GLY A 175 -5.47 21.90 -8.39
CA GLY A 175 -5.28 21.05 -7.22
C GLY A 175 -5.15 19.58 -7.60
N TYR A 176 -5.48 18.71 -6.67
CA TYR A 176 -5.22 17.28 -6.80
C TYR A 176 -6.23 16.55 -7.67
N GLY A 177 -5.79 15.44 -8.25
CA GLY A 177 -6.65 14.48 -8.92
C GLY A 177 -7.61 13.79 -7.96
N TRP A 178 -8.45 12.94 -8.48
CA TRP A 178 -9.44 12.20 -7.69
C TRP A 178 -9.68 10.82 -8.27
N ILE A 179 -10.14 9.91 -7.45
CA ILE A 179 -10.65 8.60 -7.88
C ILE A 179 -11.88 8.83 -8.76
N LYS A 180 -11.88 8.31 -9.98
CA LYS A 180 -12.90 8.59 -10.99
C LYS A 180 -14.13 7.69 -10.83
N HIS A 181 -15.23 8.07 -11.45
CA HIS A 181 -16.48 7.30 -11.42
C HIS A 181 -16.34 5.87 -11.93
N ASP A 182 -15.49 5.64 -12.93
CA ASP A 182 -15.24 4.29 -13.46
C ASP A 182 -14.49 3.41 -12.44
N GLN A 183 -13.60 3.98 -11.63
CA GLN A 183 -12.94 3.28 -10.51
C GLN A 183 -13.96 2.94 -9.40
N VAL A 184 -14.88 3.87 -9.08
CA VAL A 184 -15.96 3.63 -8.12
C VAL A 184 -16.90 2.52 -8.60
N GLN A 185 -17.28 2.55 -9.88
CA GLN A 185 -18.13 1.51 -10.46
C GLN A 185 -17.44 0.14 -10.49
N TRP A 186 -16.14 0.12 -10.79
CA TRP A 186 -15.32 -1.10 -10.70
C TRP A 186 -15.35 -1.67 -9.27
N TYR A 187 -15.11 -0.83 -8.26
CA TYR A 187 -15.16 -1.24 -6.87
C TYR A 187 -16.51 -1.88 -6.50
N LEU A 188 -17.62 -1.21 -6.81
CA LEU A 188 -18.96 -1.72 -6.52
C LEU A 188 -19.22 -3.09 -7.17
N ASN A 189 -18.77 -3.25 -8.42
CA ASN A 189 -18.92 -4.51 -9.15
C ASN A 189 -18.11 -5.64 -8.51
N GLU A 190 -16.86 -5.37 -8.12
CA GLU A 190 -15.99 -6.37 -7.51
C GLU A 190 -16.43 -6.70 -6.07
N SER A 191 -16.76 -5.71 -5.24
CA SER A 191 -17.29 -5.92 -3.90
C SER A 191 -18.55 -6.80 -3.91
N LYS A 192 -19.46 -6.54 -4.87
CA LYS A 192 -20.66 -7.38 -5.06
C LYS A 192 -20.29 -8.83 -5.40
N LYS A 193 -19.34 -9.06 -6.33
CA LYS A 193 -18.90 -10.41 -6.70
C LYS A 193 -18.32 -11.17 -5.51
N PHE A 194 -17.45 -10.54 -4.72
CA PHE A 194 -16.88 -11.17 -3.53
C PHE A 194 -17.95 -11.45 -2.45
N THR A 195 -18.88 -10.54 -2.27
CA THR A 195 -20.01 -10.72 -1.35
C THR A 195 -20.90 -11.90 -1.77
N GLU A 196 -21.25 -11.98 -3.05
CA GLU A 196 -22.04 -13.11 -3.60
C GLU A 196 -21.27 -14.43 -3.45
N ALA A 197 -19.97 -14.46 -3.77
CA ALA A 197 -19.11 -15.63 -3.61
C ALA A 197 -18.98 -16.08 -2.15
N ASN A 198 -19.13 -15.16 -1.20
CA ASN A 198 -19.12 -15.44 0.25
C ASN A 198 -20.54 -15.65 0.82
N GLY A 199 -21.49 -16.07 0.00
CA GLY A 199 -22.84 -16.41 0.44
C GLY A 199 -23.70 -15.21 0.84
N GLY A 200 -23.45 -14.05 0.24
CA GLY A 200 -24.19 -12.81 0.49
C GLY A 200 -23.73 -12.00 1.69
N THR A 201 -22.64 -12.41 2.34
CA THR A 201 -22.05 -11.68 3.48
C THR A 201 -20.77 -10.96 3.02
N PRO A 202 -20.66 -9.63 3.19
CA PRO A 202 -19.43 -8.90 2.85
C PRO A 202 -18.21 -9.41 3.64
N LEU A 203 -17.09 -9.60 2.96
CA LEU A 203 -15.81 -9.88 3.61
C LEU A 203 -15.29 -8.64 4.31
N THR A 204 -14.46 -8.82 5.33
CA THR A 204 -13.71 -7.71 5.93
C THR A 204 -12.74 -7.15 4.88
N ALA A 205 -12.83 -5.85 4.59
CA ALA A 205 -11.98 -5.21 3.62
C ALA A 205 -11.30 -3.95 4.17
N LEU A 206 -10.11 -3.65 3.63
CA LEU A 206 -9.37 -2.41 3.83
C LEU A 206 -9.09 -1.77 2.47
N SER A 207 -8.97 -0.44 2.45
CA SER A 207 -8.70 0.30 1.21
C SER A 207 -7.43 1.15 1.34
N PHE A 208 -6.63 1.23 0.27
CA PHE A 208 -5.34 1.90 0.24
C PHE A 208 -5.21 2.77 -1.01
N PHE A 209 -4.87 4.02 -0.83
CA PHE A 209 -4.54 4.98 -1.90
C PHE A 209 -3.73 6.15 -1.32
N HIS A 210 -3.28 7.09 -2.16
CA HIS A 210 -2.38 8.15 -1.72
C HIS A 210 -3.13 9.40 -1.24
N ILE A 211 -3.87 10.07 -2.13
CA ILE A 211 -4.51 11.37 -1.85
C ILE A 211 -5.83 11.15 -1.11
N PRO A 212 -6.02 11.73 0.09
CA PRO A 212 -7.20 11.49 0.91
C PRO A 212 -8.51 11.91 0.23
N LEU A 213 -9.60 11.27 0.63
CA LEU A 213 -10.96 11.66 0.25
C LEU A 213 -11.40 12.93 0.98
N PRO A 214 -12.34 13.73 0.43
CA PRO A 214 -12.92 14.88 1.13
C PRO A 214 -13.45 14.56 2.52
N GLU A 215 -13.88 13.35 2.77
CA GLU A 215 -14.39 12.87 4.07
C GLU A 215 -13.34 12.94 5.19
N TYR A 216 -12.04 12.94 4.87
CA TYR A 216 -10.99 13.16 5.89
C TYR A 216 -11.10 14.56 6.48
N HIS A 217 -11.33 15.59 5.65
CA HIS A 217 -11.57 16.94 6.12
C HIS A 217 -12.90 17.06 6.88
N GLU A 218 -13.97 16.45 6.41
CA GLU A 218 -15.27 16.46 7.07
C GLU A 218 -15.19 15.80 8.45
N ALA A 219 -14.56 14.63 8.55
CA ALA A 219 -14.47 13.85 9.77
C ALA A 219 -13.77 14.61 10.91
N VAL A 220 -12.63 15.24 10.63
CA VAL A 220 -11.84 15.90 11.69
C VAL A 220 -12.40 17.25 12.10
N ASN A 221 -13.23 17.88 11.28
CA ASN A 221 -13.90 19.15 11.57
C ASN A 221 -15.31 18.98 12.16
N ASN A 222 -15.77 17.74 12.37
CA ASN A 222 -17.04 17.47 13.03
C ASN A 222 -16.85 17.51 14.56
N GLU A 223 -17.70 18.28 15.27
CA GLU A 223 -17.66 18.49 16.72
C GLU A 223 -17.83 17.19 17.49
N GLY A 224 -18.06 16.13 17.18
CA GLY A 224 -18.17 14.87 17.93
C GLY A 224 -17.07 13.88 17.59
N SER A 225 -16.18 14.23 16.70
CA SER A 225 -15.15 13.29 16.25
C SER A 225 -14.06 13.12 17.27
N PHE A 226 -13.72 11.86 17.53
CA PHE A 226 -12.57 11.49 18.34
C PHE A 226 -11.44 11.04 17.41
N LEU A 227 -10.27 11.62 17.59
CA LEU A 227 -9.08 11.39 16.79
C LEU A 227 -7.97 10.77 17.66
N ILE A 228 -7.33 9.73 17.17
CA ILE A 228 -6.08 9.19 17.74
C ILE A 228 -4.95 9.57 16.80
N GLY A 229 -3.88 10.16 17.34
CA GLY A 229 -2.72 10.58 16.58
C GLY A 229 -2.59 12.08 16.44
N ILE A 230 -1.83 12.51 15.45
CA ILE A 230 -1.42 13.89 15.26
C ILE A 230 -2.05 14.42 13.96
N ARG A 231 -2.69 15.60 14.06
CA ARG A 231 -3.11 16.43 12.94
C ARG A 231 -2.42 17.78 13.06
N LYS A 232 -1.52 18.09 12.14
CA LYS A 232 -0.80 19.36 12.10
C LYS A 232 -1.13 20.19 10.86
N GLU A 233 -1.76 19.58 9.85
CA GLU A 233 -2.21 20.27 8.66
C GLU A 233 -3.63 19.84 8.26
N GLU A 234 -4.29 20.68 7.45
CA GLU A 234 -5.56 20.33 6.84
C GLU A 234 -5.35 19.22 5.82
N ALA A 235 -6.35 18.36 5.66
CA ALA A 235 -6.30 17.31 4.66
C ALA A 235 -6.27 17.93 3.25
N CYS A 236 -5.16 17.72 2.53
CA CYS A 236 -5.01 18.11 1.12
C CYS A 236 -5.72 17.10 0.22
N ASN A 237 -7.03 17.06 0.32
CA ASN A 237 -7.87 16.05 -0.27
C ASN A 237 -8.10 16.24 -1.78
N GLN A 238 -8.67 15.22 -2.40
CA GLN A 238 -9.12 15.21 -3.79
C GLN A 238 -10.10 16.36 -4.05
N GLU A 239 -9.94 17.02 -5.21
CA GLU A 239 -10.76 18.20 -5.58
C GLU A 239 -12.22 17.87 -5.86
N ILE A 240 -12.52 16.66 -6.32
CA ILE A 240 -13.89 16.22 -6.61
C ILE A 240 -14.20 14.96 -5.82
N ASN A 241 -15.31 15.00 -5.10
CA ASN A 241 -15.89 13.83 -4.46
C ASN A 241 -16.74 13.06 -5.50
N THR A 242 -16.32 11.86 -5.86
CA THR A 242 -17.03 10.97 -6.79
C THR A 242 -17.90 9.93 -6.10
N GLY A 243 -18.00 9.99 -4.77
CA GLY A 243 -18.84 9.11 -3.97
C GLY A 243 -18.21 7.76 -3.62
N LEU A 244 -16.90 7.60 -3.68
CA LEU A 244 -16.26 6.35 -3.29
C LEU A 244 -16.56 5.98 -1.83
N PHE A 245 -16.54 6.96 -0.92
CA PHE A 245 -16.89 6.73 0.48
C PHE A 245 -18.34 6.23 0.63
N ALA A 246 -19.28 6.86 -0.06
CA ALA A 246 -20.68 6.43 -0.06
C ALA A 246 -20.83 5.01 -0.63
N ALA A 247 -20.12 4.70 -1.72
CA ALA A 247 -20.10 3.36 -2.29
C ALA A 247 -19.58 2.30 -1.32
N MET A 248 -18.51 2.61 -0.54
CA MET A 248 -17.98 1.73 0.50
C MET A 248 -18.98 1.54 1.66
N GLN A 249 -19.70 2.60 2.01
CA GLN A 249 -20.77 2.54 3.01
C GLN A 249 -21.89 1.59 2.58
N GLU A 250 -22.36 1.72 1.33
CA GLU A 250 -23.45 0.90 0.79
C GLU A 250 -23.02 -0.56 0.60
N ALA A 251 -21.80 -0.82 0.13
CA ALA A 251 -21.25 -2.16 -0.02
C ALA A 251 -21.04 -2.85 1.34
N GLY A 252 -20.68 -2.07 2.36
CA GLY A 252 -20.58 -2.53 3.73
C GLY A 252 -19.42 -3.48 4.01
N ASP A 253 -18.41 -3.58 3.13
CA ASP A 253 -17.23 -4.45 3.29
C ASP A 253 -16.02 -3.72 3.90
N VAL A 254 -15.76 -2.45 3.53
CA VAL A 254 -14.60 -1.67 3.96
C VAL A 254 -14.75 -1.19 5.41
N LEU A 255 -13.78 -1.53 6.27
CA LEU A 255 -13.69 -1.06 7.65
C LEU A 255 -12.72 0.11 7.83
N GLY A 256 -11.70 0.20 6.99
CA GLY A 256 -10.66 1.21 7.11
C GLY A 256 -10.12 1.65 5.76
N ILE A 257 -9.81 2.95 5.66
CA ILE A 257 -9.17 3.59 4.51
C ILE A 257 -7.83 4.14 4.98
N PHE A 258 -6.76 3.82 4.23
CA PHE A 258 -5.38 4.16 4.57
C PHE A 258 -4.76 4.99 3.45
N VAL A 259 -4.30 6.20 3.79
CA VAL A 259 -3.75 7.19 2.86
C VAL A 259 -2.38 7.68 3.28
N GLY A 260 -1.69 8.43 2.41
CA GLY A 260 -0.47 9.19 2.69
C GLY A 260 -0.68 10.68 2.43
N HIS A 261 0.26 11.32 1.72
CA HIS A 261 0.18 12.65 1.15
C HIS A 261 0.48 13.81 2.11
N ASP A 262 -0.16 13.85 3.27
CA ASP A 262 0.00 14.94 4.25
C ASP A 262 1.01 14.49 5.33
N HIS A 263 2.27 14.95 5.24
CA HIS A 263 3.42 14.37 5.98
C HIS A 263 3.41 14.64 7.48
N VAL A 264 2.67 15.65 7.94
CA VAL A 264 2.57 15.98 9.36
C VAL A 264 1.24 15.56 9.99
N ASN A 265 0.52 14.67 9.29
CA ASN A 265 -0.64 13.95 9.79
C ASN A 265 -0.30 12.45 9.96
N ASP A 266 -0.72 11.86 11.08
CA ASP A 266 -0.68 10.40 11.30
C ASP A 266 -1.94 9.90 12.03
N TYR A 267 -2.98 10.71 12.03
CA TYR A 267 -4.18 10.41 12.78
C TYR A 267 -5.04 9.29 12.19
N ALA A 268 -5.88 8.74 13.04
CA ALA A 268 -7.02 7.92 12.68
C ALA A 268 -8.29 8.52 13.28
N VAL A 269 -9.36 8.60 12.51
CA VAL A 269 -10.67 9.12 12.93
C VAL A 269 -11.78 8.25 12.39
N SER A 270 -12.74 7.88 13.22
CA SER A 270 -13.92 7.13 12.77
C SER A 270 -14.95 8.08 12.15
N TRP A 271 -15.39 7.77 10.95
CA TRP A 271 -16.40 8.53 10.24
C TRP A 271 -17.47 7.61 9.67
N LYS A 272 -18.70 7.77 10.14
CA LYS A 272 -19.87 7.00 9.66
C LYS A 272 -19.60 5.50 9.53
N GLY A 273 -18.87 4.89 10.49
CA GLY A 273 -18.60 3.46 10.52
C GLY A 273 -17.42 2.97 9.69
N ILE A 274 -16.62 3.86 9.09
CA ILE A 274 -15.34 3.55 8.47
C ILE A 274 -14.24 4.34 9.19
N MET A 275 -13.10 3.69 9.48
CA MET A 275 -11.94 4.35 10.05
C MET A 275 -11.10 4.99 8.93
N LEU A 276 -10.87 6.29 9.01
CA LEU A 276 -10.01 7.06 8.11
C LEU A 276 -8.64 7.22 8.76
N CYS A 277 -7.58 6.66 8.14
CA CYS A 277 -6.24 6.60 8.69
C CYS A 277 -5.22 7.25 7.75
N TYR A 278 -4.40 8.14 8.27
CA TYR A 278 -3.14 8.51 7.61
C TYR A 278 -2.04 7.51 7.94
N GLY A 279 -1.20 7.20 6.97
CA GLY A 279 0.10 6.60 7.21
C GLY A 279 1.03 7.58 7.92
N ARG A 280 2.02 7.06 8.65
CA ARG A 280 3.14 7.88 9.10
C ARG A 280 4.12 8.02 7.94
N TYR A 281 4.54 9.24 7.56
CA TYR A 281 5.54 9.42 6.53
C TYR A 281 6.79 8.58 6.81
N THR A 282 7.34 7.96 5.78
CA THR A 282 8.49 7.06 5.91
C THR A 282 9.80 7.76 5.50
N GLY A 283 9.70 8.78 4.66
CA GLY A 283 10.81 9.57 4.18
C GLY A 283 11.66 10.20 5.29
N GLY A 284 12.84 10.60 4.93
CA GLY A 284 13.73 11.31 5.85
C GLY A 284 13.83 12.78 5.50
N LYS A 285 15.05 13.23 5.17
CA LYS A 285 15.35 14.63 4.82
C LYS A 285 14.79 15.06 3.44
N THR A 286 14.17 14.17 2.72
CA THR A 286 13.57 14.40 1.41
C THR A 286 12.12 14.89 1.47
N VAL A 287 11.50 14.87 2.64
CA VAL A 287 10.13 15.33 2.89
C VAL A 287 10.11 16.46 3.90
N TYR A 288 9.11 17.35 3.82
CA TYR A 288 8.87 18.27 4.93
C TYR A 288 8.29 17.48 6.11
N HIS A 289 8.74 17.78 7.31
CA HIS A 289 8.29 17.11 8.51
C HIS A 289 8.47 17.99 9.74
N ASP A 290 7.44 18.11 10.52
CA ASP A 290 7.46 18.72 11.86
C ASP A 290 6.47 17.98 12.75
N ILE A 291 6.74 16.70 12.97
CA ILE A 291 5.89 15.81 13.76
C ILE A 291 6.75 15.05 14.79
N PRO A 292 6.35 15.03 16.08
CA PRO A 292 7.11 14.36 17.14
C PRO A 292 7.37 12.88 16.80
N GLY A 293 8.59 12.42 17.10
CA GLY A 293 9.00 11.03 16.89
C GLY A 293 9.59 10.73 15.51
N GLY A 294 9.61 11.72 14.60
CA GLY A 294 10.23 11.56 13.25
C GLY A 294 9.45 10.61 12.34
N ASN A 295 10.13 10.06 11.34
CA ASN A 295 9.56 9.16 10.37
C ASN A 295 9.25 7.76 10.94
N GLY A 296 8.36 7.02 10.27
CA GLY A 296 7.93 5.70 10.71
C GLY A 296 7.10 4.95 9.69
N ALA A 297 6.21 4.11 10.18
CA ALA A 297 5.24 3.39 9.35
C ALA A 297 3.96 3.13 10.16
N ARG A 298 2.84 3.01 9.46
CA ARG A 298 1.62 2.45 10.04
C ARG A 298 1.65 0.94 9.87
N VAL A 299 1.27 0.24 10.93
CA VAL A 299 1.10 -1.21 10.93
C VAL A 299 -0.36 -1.53 11.12
N ILE A 300 -0.84 -2.55 10.41
CA ILE A 300 -2.24 -2.97 10.44
C ILE A 300 -2.26 -4.48 10.60
N GLU A 301 -3.06 -4.99 11.53
CA GLU A 301 -3.21 -6.41 11.78
C GLU A 301 -4.68 -6.83 11.67
N LEU A 302 -4.96 -7.76 10.76
CA LEU A 302 -6.25 -8.43 10.63
C LEU A 302 -6.25 -9.74 11.43
N THR A 303 -7.42 -10.13 11.93
CA THR A 303 -7.66 -11.45 12.55
C THR A 303 -8.70 -12.21 11.73
N GLU A 304 -8.38 -13.43 11.32
CA GLU A 304 -9.25 -14.28 10.52
C GLU A 304 -10.61 -14.50 11.22
N GLY A 305 -11.68 -14.29 10.47
CA GLY A 305 -13.05 -14.51 10.96
C GLY A 305 -13.56 -13.43 11.92
N VAL A 306 -12.79 -12.39 12.18
CA VAL A 306 -13.19 -11.27 13.03
C VAL A 306 -13.31 -10.00 12.18
N ARG A 307 -14.48 -9.34 12.25
CA ARG A 307 -14.70 -8.10 11.51
C ARG A 307 -14.14 -6.91 12.29
N GLN A 308 -12.80 -6.86 12.38
CA GLN A 308 -12.03 -5.80 13.02
C GLN A 308 -10.61 -5.75 12.47
N PHE A 309 -9.91 -4.66 12.74
CA PHE A 309 -8.46 -4.57 12.59
C PHE A 309 -7.85 -3.83 13.77
N ARG A 310 -6.58 -4.15 14.10
CA ARG A 310 -5.75 -3.37 15.00
C ARG A 310 -4.77 -2.55 14.18
N SER A 311 -4.42 -1.34 14.61
CA SER A 311 -3.42 -0.52 13.93
C SER A 311 -2.61 0.29 14.93
N TRP A 312 -1.32 0.47 14.62
CA TRP A 312 -0.39 1.29 15.39
C TRP A 312 0.64 1.95 14.46
N ILE A 313 1.36 2.92 15.01
CA ILE A 313 2.52 3.53 14.35
C ILE A 313 3.80 2.96 14.96
N ARG A 314 4.70 2.49 14.11
CA ARG A 314 6.06 2.08 14.47
C ARG A 314 7.01 3.21 14.14
N LEU A 315 7.72 3.72 15.15
CA LEU A 315 8.73 4.75 15.04
C LEU A 315 10.13 4.17 15.31
N LYS A 316 11.12 5.07 15.32
CA LYS A 316 12.51 4.78 15.64
C LYS A 316 12.67 4.07 17.00
N ASP A 317 13.75 3.29 17.13
CA ASP A 317 14.14 2.58 18.37
C ASP A 317 13.02 1.66 18.90
N GLY A 318 12.17 1.15 18.00
CA GLY A 318 11.10 0.22 18.35
C GLY A 318 9.89 0.86 19.04
N GLN A 319 9.81 2.18 19.12
CA GLN A 319 8.68 2.87 19.74
C GLN A 319 7.36 2.57 19.00
N VAL A 320 6.31 2.30 19.77
CA VAL A 320 4.93 2.12 19.29
C VAL A 320 4.07 3.21 19.87
N ILE A 321 3.28 3.87 19.02
CA ILE A 321 2.32 4.90 19.42
C ILE A 321 0.99 4.69 18.69
N ASN A 322 -0.08 5.32 19.17
CA ASN A 322 -1.41 5.38 18.53
C ASN A 322 -1.97 3.98 18.21
N ASP A 323 -1.80 3.05 19.15
CA ASP A 323 -2.33 1.68 19.07
C ASP A 323 -3.82 1.67 19.37
N PHE A 324 -4.60 1.08 18.49
CA PHE A 324 -6.05 0.95 18.65
C PHE A 324 -6.61 -0.26 17.91
N THR A 325 -7.80 -0.71 18.31
CA THR A 325 -8.58 -1.75 17.62
C THR A 325 -9.92 -1.17 17.17
N TYR A 326 -10.25 -1.30 15.88
CA TYR A 326 -11.50 -0.83 15.30
C TYR A 326 -12.36 -2.00 14.82
N PRO A 327 -13.68 -2.03 15.06
CA PRO A 327 -14.49 -1.00 15.72
C PRO A 327 -14.60 -1.13 17.25
N SER A 328 -14.05 -2.17 17.88
CA SER A 328 -14.35 -2.53 19.27
C SER A 328 -14.07 -1.43 20.31
N GLU A 329 -13.06 -0.60 20.08
CA GLU A 329 -12.70 0.50 20.99
C GLU A 329 -13.42 1.82 20.68
N TRP A 330 -14.17 1.88 19.56
CA TRP A 330 -14.83 3.09 19.04
C TRP A 330 -16.34 3.06 19.12
N ILE A 331 -16.92 1.92 19.49
CA ILE A 331 -18.35 1.78 19.75
C ILE A 331 -18.56 2.05 21.23
N LYS A 332 -18.97 3.26 21.57
CA LYS A 332 -19.47 3.63 22.89
C LYS A 332 -20.98 3.82 22.83
#